data_fb18ac0992cbf523c5b77c008827c7ca
#
_entry.id   fb18ac0992cbf523c5b77c008827c7ca
#
_cell.length_a   1.000
_cell.length_b   1.000
_cell.length_c   1.000
_cell.angle_alpha   90.00
_cell.angle_beta   90.00
_cell.angle_gamma   90.00
#
_symmetry.space_group_name_H-M   'P 1'
#
loop_
_entity.id
_entity.type
_entity.pdbx_description
1 polymer ?
#
loop_
_entity_poly.entity_id
_entity_poly.type
_entity_poly.pdbx_seq_one_letter_code
_entity_poly.pdbx_strand_id
1 'polypeptide(L)'
;LVEQRKVSPGDIFIYGHSLGGAVAINLAISHPEAKGLIVEATFTSIADMGRRYKSYRLLPIELITHQRFDSINKVKRLQIPVLYIHGTDDKLVPHEMSRELYKRTASFKQLKFIRGGGHNNSAAVGGDEYLQAVRNFVDFVRKAI
;
A
#
# COMPACT_ATOMS: atom_id res chain seq x y z
N LEU A 1 16.84 -5.52 11.04
CA LEU A 1 17.44 -5.91 9.75
C LEU A 1 18.73 -5.12 9.49
N VAL A 2 18.68 -3.79 9.52
CA VAL A 2 19.86 -2.96 9.22
C VAL A 2 21.02 -3.26 10.16
N GLU A 3 20.83 -3.16 11.46
CA GLU A 3 21.87 -3.38 12.45
C GLU A 3 22.30 -4.85 12.59
N GLN A 4 21.33 -5.76 12.63
CA GLN A 4 21.60 -7.18 12.89
C GLN A 4 22.08 -7.95 11.65
N ARG A 5 21.60 -7.60 10.45
CA ARG A 5 21.90 -8.30 9.20
C ARG A 5 22.76 -7.52 8.22
N LYS A 6 23.17 -6.32 8.59
CA LYS A 6 24.01 -5.43 7.75
C LYS A 6 23.43 -5.19 6.34
N VAL A 7 22.09 -5.15 6.24
CA VAL A 7 21.40 -4.81 4.99
C VAL A 7 21.39 -3.30 4.85
N SER A 8 21.80 -2.78 3.70
CA SER A 8 21.70 -1.35 3.42
C SER A 8 20.24 -0.90 3.42
N PRO A 9 19.87 0.20 4.08
CA PRO A 9 18.52 0.75 3.98
C PRO A 9 18.05 0.93 2.54
N GLY A 10 18.95 1.37 1.64
CA GLY A 10 18.69 1.52 0.21
C GLY A 10 18.43 0.21 -0.56
N ASP A 11 18.50 -0.96 0.07
CA ASP A 11 18.14 -2.25 -0.50
C ASP A 11 16.81 -2.79 0.06
N ILE A 12 16.16 -2.03 0.96
CA ILE A 12 14.95 -2.47 1.65
C ILE A 12 13.72 -1.91 0.93
N PHE A 13 12.84 -2.80 0.49
CA PHE A 13 11.48 -2.47 0.10
C PHE A 13 10.52 -2.74 1.26
N ILE A 14 9.64 -1.79 1.52
CA ILE A 14 8.57 -1.93 2.52
C ILE A 14 7.33 -2.46 1.80
N TYR A 15 6.69 -3.49 2.35
CA TYR A 15 5.44 -4.03 1.81
C TYR A 15 4.35 -4.04 2.89
N GLY A 16 3.14 -3.66 2.52
CA GLY A 16 1.98 -3.75 3.41
C GLY A 16 0.68 -4.06 2.67
N HIS A 17 -0.11 -4.95 3.26
CA HIS A 17 -1.42 -5.37 2.75
C HIS A 17 -2.53 -4.91 3.71
N SER A 18 -3.63 -4.39 3.16
CA SER A 18 -4.81 -3.96 3.92
C SER A 18 -4.46 -2.98 5.04
N LEU A 19 -4.77 -3.28 6.31
CA LEU A 19 -4.34 -2.49 7.46
C LEU A 19 -2.81 -2.32 7.52
N GLY A 20 -2.07 -3.38 7.18
CA GLY A 20 -0.61 -3.34 7.06
C GLY A 20 -0.12 -2.35 6.02
N GLY A 21 -0.92 -2.04 5.00
CA GLY A 21 -0.63 -0.99 4.02
C GLY A 21 -0.62 0.40 4.65
N ALA A 22 -1.57 0.71 5.54
CA ALA A 22 -1.59 1.97 6.27
C ALA A 22 -0.39 2.09 7.23
N VAL A 23 0.01 1.00 7.86
CA VAL A 23 1.22 0.93 8.70
C VAL A 23 2.47 1.13 7.83
N ALA A 24 2.55 0.46 6.68
CA ALA A 24 3.67 0.55 5.74
C ALA A 24 3.87 1.98 5.20
N ILE A 25 2.78 2.69 4.89
CA ILE A 25 2.82 4.11 4.50
C ILE A 25 3.44 4.95 5.62
N ASN A 26 3.03 4.73 6.86
CA ASN A 26 3.56 5.46 8.01
C ASN A 26 5.06 5.18 8.22
N LEU A 27 5.44 3.90 8.11
CA LEU A 27 6.83 3.46 8.21
C LEU A 27 7.70 4.09 7.10
N ALA A 28 7.22 4.11 5.86
CA ALA A 28 7.92 4.69 4.72
C ALA A 28 8.17 6.20 4.86
N ILE A 29 7.25 6.92 5.50
CA ILE A 29 7.44 8.35 5.80
C ILE A 29 8.54 8.55 6.84
N SER A 30 8.66 7.65 7.82
CA SER A 30 9.67 7.70 8.88
C SER A 30 11.03 7.18 8.42
N HIS A 31 11.07 6.45 7.31
CA HIS A 31 12.26 5.81 6.74
C HIS A 31 12.43 6.16 5.26
N PRO A 32 12.72 7.45 4.93
CA PRO A 32 12.90 7.89 3.55
C PRO A 32 14.16 7.31 2.89
N GLU A 33 15.02 6.67 3.65
CA GLU A 33 16.19 5.92 3.18
C GLU A 33 15.85 4.54 2.58
N ALA A 34 14.62 4.04 2.78
CA ALA A 34 14.16 2.80 2.15
C ALA A 34 14.06 2.95 0.64
N LYS A 35 14.25 1.86 -0.09
CA LYS A 35 14.33 1.86 -1.56
C LYS A 35 12.99 2.13 -2.22
N GLY A 36 11.90 1.57 -1.68
CA GLY A 36 10.56 1.74 -2.23
C GLY A 36 9.48 1.14 -1.32
N LEU A 37 8.24 1.45 -1.65
CA LEU A 37 7.04 1.02 -0.92
C LEU A 37 6.11 0.27 -1.87
N ILE A 38 5.60 -0.87 -1.46
CA ILE A 38 4.53 -1.61 -2.15
C ILE A 38 3.34 -1.69 -1.20
N VAL A 39 2.19 -1.24 -1.65
CA VAL A 39 0.95 -1.20 -0.86
C VAL A 39 -0.14 -1.93 -1.61
N GLU A 40 -0.72 -2.95 -0.98
CA GLU A 40 -1.75 -3.78 -1.57
C GLU A 40 -3.06 -3.70 -0.79
N ALA A 41 -4.19 -3.56 -1.51
CA ALA A 41 -5.56 -3.63 -0.99
C ALA A 41 -5.79 -2.76 0.26
N THR A 42 -5.18 -1.57 0.31
CA THR A 42 -5.30 -0.66 1.43
C THR A 42 -6.35 0.44 1.20
N PHE A 43 -6.68 1.17 2.23
CA PHE A 43 -7.76 2.15 2.28
C PHE A 43 -7.24 3.58 2.49
N THR A 44 -8.06 4.56 2.14
CA THR A 44 -7.77 5.99 2.31
C THR A 44 -7.72 6.40 3.78
N SER A 45 -8.72 5.97 4.56
CA SER A 45 -8.76 6.10 6.02
C SER A 45 -9.82 5.16 6.61
N ILE A 46 -9.72 4.87 7.90
CA ILE A 46 -10.76 4.11 8.62
C ILE A 46 -12.09 4.89 8.61
N ALA A 47 -12.04 6.21 8.73
CA ALA A 47 -13.24 7.05 8.68
C ALA A 47 -13.95 6.95 7.32
N ASP A 48 -13.21 6.91 6.20
CA ASP A 48 -13.79 6.72 4.87
C ASP A 48 -14.41 5.34 4.70
N MET A 49 -13.76 4.32 5.24
CA MET A 49 -14.29 2.97 5.27
C MET A 49 -15.64 2.94 6.01
N GLY A 50 -15.70 3.51 7.21
CA GLY A 50 -16.92 3.58 8.02
C GLY A 50 -18.05 4.35 7.36
N ARG A 51 -17.76 5.42 6.62
CA ARG A 51 -18.76 6.21 5.88
C ARG A 51 -19.34 5.47 4.67
N ARG A 52 -18.49 4.75 3.94
CA ARG A 52 -18.89 4.07 2.69
C ARG A 52 -19.58 2.73 2.94
N TYR A 53 -19.33 2.10 4.08
CA TYR A 53 -19.78 0.74 4.36
C TYR A 53 -20.32 0.59 5.77
N LYS A 54 -21.63 0.44 5.91
CA LYS A 54 -22.28 0.16 7.21
C LYS A 54 -21.84 -1.14 7.87
N SER A 55 -21.23 -2.06 7.12
CA SER A 55 -20.72 -3.35 7.60
C SER A 55 -19.40 -3.26 8.41
N TYR A 56 -18.74 -2.09 8.42
CA TYR A 56 -17.51 -1.88 9.20
C TYR A 56 -17.71 -1.68 10.71
N ARG A 57 -18.93 -1.83 11.20
CA ARG A 57 -19.22 -1.92 12.64
C ARG A 57 -18.54 -3.13 13.31
N LEU A 58 -17.92 -4.04 12.54
CA LEU A 58 -17.20 -5.22 13.01
C LEU A 58 -15.68 -5.01 13.13
N LEU A 59 -15.13 -3.86 12.72
CA LEU A 59 -13.75 -3.53 13.02
C LEU A 59 -13.61 -3.24 14.51
N PRO A 60 -12.52 -3.70 15.18
CA PRO A 60 -12.30 -3.42 16.59
C PRO A 60 -12.31 -1.92 16.84
N ILE A 61 -13.32 -1.45 17.58
CA ILE A 61 -13.56 0.00 17.84
C ILE A 61 -12.30 0.65 18.45
N GLU A 62 -11.51 -0.09 19.20
CA GLU A 62 -10.27 0.37 19.81
C GLU A 62 -9.17 0.73 18.80
N LEU A 63 -9.09 0.01 17.67
CA LEU A 63 -8.21 0.36 16.56
C LEU A 63 -8.66 1.64 15.83
N ILE A 64 -9.96 1.92 15.86
CA ILE A 64 -10.59 3.05 15.18
C ILE A 64 -10.39 4.36 15.96
N THR A 65 -10.40 4.30 17.29
CA THR A 65 -10.44 5.49 18.16
C THR A 65 -9.07 6.13 18.39
N HIS A 66 -7.98 5.36 18.35
CA HIS A 66 -6.64 5.86 18.71
C HIS A 66 -5.68 6.03 17.53
N GLN A 67 -5.90 5.31 16.43
CA GLN A 67 -5.06 5.42 15.23
C GLN A 67 -5.96 5.73 14.03
N ARG A 68 -5.99 6.98 13.61
CA ARG A 68 -6.85 7.42 12.49
C ARG A 68 -6.49 6.81 11.14
N PHE A 69 -5.39 6.08 11.01
CA PHE A 69 -4.87 5.52 9.75
C PHE A 69 -5.23 6.38 8.52
N ASP A 70 -4.97 7.69 8.64
CA ASP A 70 -5.33 8.70 7.66
C ASP A 70 -4.31 8.69 6.51
N SER A 71 -4.30 7.59 5.76
CA SER A 71 -3.36 7.36 4.67
C SER A 71 -3.48 8.40 3.57
N ILE A 72 -4.70 8.87 3.29
CA ILE A 72 -4.94 9.85 2.21
C ILE A 72 -4.23 11.20 2.43
N ASN A 73 -4.09 11.62 3.68
CA ASN A 73 -3.34 12.83 4.03
C ASN A 73 -1.85 12.57 4.22
N LYS A 74 -1.46 11.33 4.46
CA LYS A 74 -0.06 10.94 4.68
C LYS A 74 0.71 10.71 3.38
N VAL A 75 0.09 10.12 2.35
CA VAL A 75 0.80 9.72 1.12
C VAL A 75 1.45 10.88 0.37
N LYS A 76 0.98 12.11 0.54
CA LYS A 76 1.63 13.32 -0.01
C LYS A 76 3.00 13.62 0.59
N ARG A 77 3.34 13.00 1.74
CA ARG A 77 4.62 13.14 2.44
C ARG A 77 5.63 12.05 2.04
N LEU A 78 5.22 11.05 1.26
CA LEU A 78 6.10 10.00 0.79
C LEU A 78 7.18 10.59 -0.14
N GLN A 79 8.42 10.21 0.09
CA GLN A 79 9.59 10.63 -0.69
C GLN A 79 10.14 9.48 -1.55
N ILE A 80 9.84 8.23 -1.17
CA ILE A 80 10.29 7.03 -1.89
C ILE A 80 9.26 6.59 -2.94
N PRO A 81 9.68 5.87 -3.99
CA PRO A 81 8.78 5.32 -5.00
C PRO A 81 7.72 4.38 -4.42
N VAL A 82 6.52 4.41 -4.96
CA VAL A 82 5.38 3.62 -4.46
C VAL A 82 4.71 2.84 -5.59
N LEU A 83 4.47 1.55 -5.35
CA LEU A 83 3.57 0.71 -6.16
C LEU A 83 2.29 0.42 -5.36
N TYR A 84 1.16 0.82 -5.90
CA TYR A 84 -0.16 0.42 -5.43
C TYR A 84 -0.67 -0.77 -6.23
N ILE A 85 -1.13 -1.82 -5.54
CA ILE A 85 -1.76 -3.00 -6.15
C ILE A 85 -3.15 -3.17 -5.53
N HIS A 86 -4.17 -3.47 -6.34
CA HIS A 86 -5.51 -3.73 -5.84
C HIS A 86 -6.31 -4.64 -6.78
N GLY A 87 -7.02 -5.60 -6.21
CA GLY A 87 -7.94 -6.43 -6.94
C GLY A 87 -9.24 -5.68 -7.27
N THR A 88 -9.74 -5.83 -8.50
CA THR A 88 -10.97 -5.12 -8.92
C THR A 88 -12.24 -5.65 -8.27
N ASP A 89 -12.21 -6.88 -7.77
CA ASP A 89 -13.34 -7.57 -7.14
C ASP A 89 -13.22 -7.61 -5.61
N ASP A 90 -12.37 -6.74 -5.04
CA ASP A 90 -12.24 -6.59 -3.59
C ASP A 90 -13.58 -6.09 -3.01
N LYS A 91 -14.24 -6.97 -2.25
CA LYS A 91 -15.53 -6.68 -1.58
C LYS A 91 -15.36 -6.02 -0.22
N LEU A 92 -14.14 -6.03 0.31
CA LEU A 92 -13.84 -5.48 1.62
C LEU A 92 -13.35 -4.04 1.54
N VAL A 93 -12.34 -3.79 0.70
CA VAL A 93 -11.79 -2.45 0.46
C VAL A 93 -11.96 -2.12 -1.03
N PRO A 94 -12.72 -1.08 -1.39
CA PRO A 94 -12.88 -0.71 -2.79
C PRO A 94 -11.56 -0.31 -3.44
N HIS A 95 -11.30 -0.82 -4.63
CA HIS A 95 -10.08 -0.52 -5.37
C HIS A 95 -9.93 0.96 -5.75
N GLU A 96 -11.03 1.72 -5.75
CA GLU A 96 -11.04 3.17 -5.91
C GLU A 96 -10.20 3.87 -4.84
N MET A 97 -10.13 3.32 -3.63
CA MET A 97 -9.32 3.88 -2.55
C MET A 97 -7.83 3.87 -2.90
N SER A 98 -7.32 2.80 -3.51
CA SER A 98 -5.94 2.80 -4.03
C SER A 98 -5.73 3.84 -5.15
N ARG A 99 -6.72 4.06 -5.99
CA ARG A 99 -6.67 5.12 -7.01
C ARG A 99 -6.63 6.52 -6.39
N GLU A 100 -7.38 6.74 -5.32
CA GLU A 100 -7.36 8.02 -4.59
C GLU A 100 -5.99 8.25 -3.91
N LEU A 101 -5.43 7.22 -3.25
CA LEU A 101 -4.09 7.28 -2.67
C LEU A 101 -3.04 7.57 -3.74
N TYR A 102 -3.08 6.85 -4.86
CA TYR A 102 -2.21 7.07 -6.01
C TYR A 102 -2.25 8.52 -6.48
N LYS A 103 -3.45 9.10 -6.67
CA LYS A 103 -3.59 10.49 -7.11
C LYS A 103 -2.96 11.50 -6.14
N ARG A 104 -3.01 11.23 -4.84
CA ARG A 104 -2.50 12.11 -3.78
C ARG A 104 -1.00 11.94 -3.49
N THR A 105 -0.41 10.84 -3.89
CA THR A 105 1.02 10.57 -3.71
C THR A 105 1.85 11.55 -4.55
N ALA A 106 2.83 12.20 -3.93
CA ALA A 106 3.68 13.18 -4.60
C ALA A 106 4.92 12.56 -5.27
N SER A 107 5.48 11.50 -4.65
CA SER A 107 6.66 10.79 -5.17
C SER A 107 6.34 10.00 -6.44
N PHE A 108 7.39 9.43 -7.07
CA PHE A 108 7.20 8.48 -8.17
C PHE A 108 6.25 7.36 -7.75
N LYS A 109 5.29 7.03 -8.61
CA LYS A 109 4.20 6.12 -8.26
C LYS A 109 3.73 5.31 -9.45
N GLN A 110 3.33 4.08 -9.18
CA GLN A 110 2.65 3.18 -10.11
C GLN A 110 1.38 2.63 -9.48
N LEU A 111 0.39 2.31 -10.31
CA LEU A 111 -0.87 1.70 -9.88
C LEU A 111 -1.15 0.49 -10.77
N LYS A 112 -1.37 -0.66 -10.16
CA LYS A 112 -1.73 -1.89 -10.84
C LYS A 112 -3.03 -2.44 -10.29
N PHE A 113 -4.04 -2.54 -11.14
CA PHE A 113 -5.26 -3.29 -10.83
C PHE A 113 -5.15 -4.72 -11.35
N ILE A 114 -5.54 -5.67 -10.49
CA ILE A 114 -5.62 -7.10 -10.83
C ILE A 114 -7.10 -7.42 -11.09
N ARG A 115 -7.42 -7.66 -12.35
CA ARG A 115 -8.79 -7.96 -12.76
C ARG A 115 -9.28 -9.25 -12.11
N GLY A 116 -10.46 -9.18 -11.47
CA GLY A 116 -11.05 -10.32 -10.77
C GLY A 116 -10.39 -10.65 -9.41
N GLY A 117 -9.31 -9.96 -9.03
CA GLY A 117 -8.68 -10.13 -7.72
C GLY A 117 -9.58 -9.62 -6.59
N GLY A 118 -9.71 -10.41 -5.54
CA GLY A 118 -10.38 -10.04 -4.30
C GLY A 118 -9.39 -9.50 -3.27
N HIS A 119 -9.86 -9.33 -2.02
CA HIS A 119 -9.06 -8.73 -0.95
C HIS A 119 -7.77 -9.49 -0.62
N ASN A 120 -7.82 -10.82 -0.61
CA ASN A 120 -6.72 -11.68 -0.14
C ASN A 120 -6.12 -12.58 -1.23
N ASN A 121 -6.54 -12.48 -2.47
CA ASN A 121 -6.14 -13.40 -3.52
C ASN A 121 -5.64 -12.75 -4.81
N SER A 122 -5.35 -11.45 -4.78
CA SER A 122 -4.88 -10.72 -5.98
C SER A 122 -3.64 -11.36 -6.59
N ALA A 123 -2.69 -11.81 -5.79
CA ALA A 123 -1.49 -12.49 -6.28
C ALA A 123 -1.81 -13.82 -6.98
N ALA A 124 -2.72 -14.63 -6.40
CA ALA A 124 -3.14 -15.90 -6.97
C ALA A 124 -3.93 -15.72 -8.29
N VAL A 125 -4.86 -14.75 -8.31
CA VAL A 125 -5.66 -14.43 -9.49
C VAL A 125 -4.83 -13.79 -10.60
N GLY A 126 -3.94 -12.85 -10.23
CA GLY A 126 -3.10 -12.13 -11.17
C GLY A 126 -1.93 -12.96 -11.72
N GLY A 127 -1.46 -13.98 -10.97
CA GLY A 127 -0.39 -14.85 -11.42
C GLY A 127 0.83 -14.07 -11.96
N ASP A 128 1.20 -14.36 -13.20
CA ASP A 128 2.34 -13.71 -13.87
C ASP A 128 2.16 -12.19 -14.00
N GLU A 129 0.95 -11.71 -14.20
CA GLU A 129 0.68 -10.27 -14.30
C GLU A 129 1.00 -9.55 -12.99
N TYR A 130 0.65 -10.14 -11.85
CA TYR A 130 0.98 -9.62 -10.53
C TYR A 130 2.50 -9.62 -10.31
N LEU A 131 3.15 -10.76 -10.56
CA LEU A 131 4.60 -10.92 -10.39
C LEU A 131 5.37 -9.94 -11.30
N GLN A 132 4.93 -9.76 -12.53
CA GLN A 132 5.58 -8.84 -13.47
C GLN A 132 5.45 -7.39 -13.02
N ALA A 133 4.30 -6.99 -12.48
CA ALA A 133 4.12 -5.64 -11.94
C ALA A 133 5.10 -5.35 -10.80
N VAL A 134 5.24 -6.30 -9.86
CA VAL A 134 6.20 -6.18 -8.76
C VAL A 134 7.65 -6.15 -9.25
N ARG A 135 8.02 -7.08 -10.16
CA ARG A 135 9.37 -7.13 -10.73
C ARG A 135 9.73 -5.84 -11.46
N ASN A 136 8.86 -5.39 -12.34
CA ASN A 136 9.08 -4.16 -13.11
C ASN A 136 9.28 -2.94 -12.21
N PHE A 137 8.49 -2.83 -11.15
CA PHE A 137 8.63 -1.76 -10.16
C PHE A 137 9.98 -1.84 -9.44
N VAL A 138 10.33 -3.01 -8.91
CA VAL A 138 11.60 -3.24 -8.19
C VAL A 138 12.79 -2.95 -9.10
N ASP A 139 12.79 -3.48 -10.32
CA ASP A 139 13.88 -3.28 -11.28
C ASP A 139 14.02 -1.83 -11.72
N PHE A 140 12.89 -1.15 -11.96
CA PHE A 140 12.89 0.28 -12.28
C PHE A 140 13.52 1.10 -11.15
N VAL A 141 13.05 0.89 -9.92
CA VAL A 141 13.53 1.64 -8.75
C VAL A 141 15.00 1.35 -8.46
N ARG A 142 15.46 0.11 -8.67
CA ARG A 142 16.88 -0.25 -8.49
C ARG A 142 17.81 0.40 -9.51
N LYS A 143 17.32 0.62 -10.74
CA LYS A 143 18.12 1.22 -11.81
C LYS A 143 18.11 2.75 -11.80
N ALA A 144 17.12 3.35 -11.15
CA ALA A 144 16.92 4.81 -11.16
C ALA A 144 17.88 5.59 -10.24
N ILE A 145 18.79 4.89 -9.52
CA ILE A 145 19.74 5.52 -8.59
C ILE A 145 21.15 5.01 -8.83
#